data_c4c9305a4bd19ce74dc145e420ab1fc1
#
_entry.id   c4c9305a4bd19ce74dc145e420ab1fc1
#
_cell.length_a   1.000
_cell.length_b   1.000
_cell.length_c   1.000
_cell.angle_alpha   90.00
_cell.angle_beta   90.00
_cell.angle_gamma   90.00
#
_symmetry.space_group_name_H-M   'P 1'
#
loop_
_entity.id
_entity.type
_entity.pdbx_description
1 polymer ?
#
loop_
_entity_poly.entity_id
_entity_poly.type
_entity_poly.pdbx_seq_one_letter_code
_entity_poly.pdbx_strand_id
1 'polypeptide(L)'
;LERLRPAEIIYPGEAVGLPELLAGRSPAGTAAGAKTDWRNPVSSATGQGWILNAYDDWTFVPETAVFTVRDHFQVATLDGFGLRDRPAAVGAAGAALHYLTQHLHRDAKNLTRMTCYERSDFLALDHTTLRHLEILEPLHRDAPRTASLLGVMNRTVTPMGARRLRDWLTQPLARVDAIQAR
;
A
#
# COMPACT_ATOMS: atom_id res chain seq x y z
N LEU A 1 -0.10 -5.68 3.51
CA LEU A 1 -1.07 -4.68 3.98
C LEU A 1 -0.80 -4.26 5.43
N GLU A 2 -0.61 -5.21 6.35
CA GLU A 2 -0.32 -4.93 7.78
C GLU A 2 0.85 -3.98 7.98
N ARG A 3 1.89 -4.08 7.13
CA ARG A 3 3.06 -3.19 7.18
C ARG A 3 2.73 -1.77 6.73
N LEU A 4 1.95 -1.62 5.66
CA LEU A 4 1.59 -0.31 5.10
C LEU A 4 0.57 0.43 5.96
N ARG A 5 -0.26 -0.32 6.70
CA ARG A 5 -1.38 0.20 7.51
C ARG A 5 -2.16 1.28 6.75
N PRO A 6 -2.70 0.95 5.55
CA PRO A 6 -3.47 1.92 4.79
C PRO A 6 -4.72 2.31 5.57
N ALA A 7 -5.12 3.57 5.46
CA ALA A 7 -6.39 4.02 6.03
C ALA A 7 -7.57 3.46 5.20
N GLU A 8 -7.36 3.36 3.89
CA GLU A 8 -8.37 2.96 2.94
C GLU A 8 -7.75 2.11 1.82
N ILE A 9 -8.51 1.14 1.33
CA ILE A 9 -8.15 0.29 0.19
C ILE A 9 -9.30 0.35 -0.81
N ILE A 10 -9.00 0.80 -2.02
CA ILE A 10 -9.92 0.72 -3.15
C ILE A 10 -9.68 -0.57 -3.93
N TYR A 11 -10.75 -1.17 -4.42
CA TYR A 11 -10.70 -2.41 -5.19
C TYR A 11 -11.79 -2.43 -6.26
N PRO A 12 -11.61 -3.19 -7.38
CA PRO A 12 -12.65 -3.32 -8.41
C PRO A 12 -13.93 -3.95 -7.82
N GLY A 13 -15.08 -3.33 -8.07
CA GLY A 13 -16.36 -3.77 -7.50
C GLY A 13 -16.77 -5.18 -7.90
N GLU A 14 -16.38 -5.63 -9.10
CA GLU A 14 -16.64 -6.97 -9.62
C GLU A 14 -15.60 -8.03 -9.19
N ALA A 15 -14.58 -7.65 -8.43
CA ALA A 15 -13.55 -8.58 -7.95
C ALA A 15 -14.09 -9.54 -6.89
N VAL A 16 -14.59 -10.68 -7.34
CA VAL A 16 -15.16 -11.73 -6.47
C VAL A 16 -14.09 -12.28 -5.52
N GLY A 17 -14.40 -12.34 -4.22
CA GLY A 17 -13.53 -12.91 -3.18
C GLY A 17 -12.39 -12.01 -2.71
N LEU A 18 -12.12 -10.88 -3.38
CA LEU A 18 -11.06 -9.96 -2.98
C LEU A 18 -11.36 -9.25 -1.63
N PRO A 19 -12.60 -8.80 -1.38
CA PRO A 19 -12.94 -8.21 -0.08
C PRO A 19 -12.74 -9.17 1.09
N GLU A 20 -13.12 -10.43 0.93
CA GLU A 20 -12.96 -11.49 1.94
C GLU A 20 -11.48 -11.79 2.21
N LEU A 21 -10.69 -11.87 1.15
CA LEU A 21 -9.24 -12.06 1.25
C LEU A 21 -8.57 -10.89 2.00
N LEU A 22 -8.97 -9.67 1.68
CA LEU A 22 -8.44 -8.44 2.32
C LEU A 22 -8.90 -8.33 3.77
N ALA A 23 -10.11 -8.80 4.08
CA ALA A 23 -10.64 -8.87 5.44
C ALA A 23 -10.01 -9.99 6.30
N GLY A 24 -9.12 -10.81 5.73
CA GLY A 24 -8.50 -11.95 6.41
C GLY A 24 -9.46 -13.12 6.63
N ARG A 25 -10.58 -13.16 5.90
CA ARG A 25 -11.54 -14.27 5.90
C ARG A 25 -11.23 -15.18 4.72
N SER A 26 -11.06 -16.47 5.00
CA SER A 26 -10.87 -17.47 3.94
C SER A 26 -12.16 -17.58 3.09
N PRO A 27 -12.08 -17.63 1.75
CA PRO A 27 -13.25 -17.66 0.87
C PRO A 27 -14.06 -18.97 0.91
N ALA A 28 -13.75 -19.88 1.83
CA ALA A 28 -14.45 -21.14 1.96
C ALA A 28 -15.81 -20.94 2.66
N GLY A 29 -16.85 -20.63 1.88
CA GLY A 29 -18.23 -20.76 2.35
C GLY A 29 -19.20 -19.62 2.10
N THR A 30 -18.99 -18.75 1.14
CA THR A 30 -19.99 -17.70 0.84
C THR A 30 -20.59 -17.85 -0.55
N ALA A 31 -21.93 -17.95 -0.59
CA ALA A 31 -22.72 -18.10 -1.79
C ALA A 31 -22.47 -16.95 -2.79
N ALA A 32 -22.28 -17.32 -4.04
CA ALA A 32 -22.26 -16.40 -5.18
C ALA A 32 -23.57 -15.59 -5.23
N GLY A 33 -23.47 -14.26 -5.22
CA GLY A 33 -24.62 -13.43 -5.59
C GLY A 33 -24.90 -12.14 -4.84
N ALA A 34 -24.12 -11.72 -3.88
CA ALA A 34 -24.33 -10.39 -3.27
C ALA A 34 -23.65 -9.31 -4.12
N LYS A 35 -24.42 -8.62 -4.99
CA LYS A 35 -23.97 -7.36 -5.61
C LYS A 35 -23.78 -6.33 -4.51
N THR A 36 -22.54 -5.97 -4.26
CA THR A 36 -22.21 -4.89 -3.33
C THR A 36 -22.63 -3.57 -3.96
N ASP A 37 -23.63 -2.89 -3.40
CA ASP A 37 -24.06 -1.57 -3.88
C ASP A 37 -22.97 -0.55 -3.49
N TRP A 38 -22.29 0.03 -4.48
CA TRP A 38 -21.25 1.05 -4.33
C TRP A 38 -21.71 2.30 -3.56
N ARG A 39 -23.05 2.49 -3.46
CA ARG A 39 -23.68 3.60 -2.70
C ARG A 39 -23.69 3.37 -1.19
N ASN A 40 -23.45 2.13 -0.76
CA ASN A 40 -23.27 1.81 0.66
C ASN A 40 -21.85 1.26 0.83
N PRO A 41 -20.90 2.09 1.25
CA PRO A 41 -19.59 1.58 1.64
C PRO A 41 -19.84 0.55 2.74
N VAL A 42 -19.50 -0.70 2.48
CA VAL A 42 -19.46 -1.71 3.54
C VAL A 42 -18.34 -1.25 4.46
N SER A 43 -18.69 -0.42 5.43
CA SER A 43 -17.84 -0.14 6.57
C SER A 43 -17.80 -1.41 7.42
N SER A 44 -17.29 -2.49 6.81
CA SER A 44 -16.81 -3.62 7.57
C SER A 44 -15.56 -3.11 8.27
N ALA A 45 -15.73 -2.65 9.50
CA ALA A 45 -14.65 -2.56 10.44
C ALA A 45 -14.02 -3.96 10.50
N THR A 46 -13.12 -4.22 9.55
CA THR A 46 -12.20 -5.33 9.69
C THR A 46 -11.45 -5.01 10.96
N GLY A 47 -11.30 -5.95 11.88
CA GLY A 47 -10.58 -5.72 13.14
C GLY A 47 -9.12 -5.23 12.94
N GLN A 48 -8.75 -4.84 11.74
CA GLN A 48 -7.44 -4.34 11.29
C GLN A 48 -7.40 -2.83 11.00
N GLY A 49 -8.53 -2.11 11.10
CA GLY A 49 -8.54 -0.64 11.10
C GLY A 49 -8.44 0.06 9.74
N TRP A 50 -8.58 -0.63 8.60
CA TRP A 50 -8.71 -0.01 7.27
C TRP A 50 -10.13 -0.12 6.72
N ILE A 51 -10.49 0.81 5.84
CA ILE A 51 -11.78 0.84 5.14
C ILE A 51 -11.60 0.21 3.77
N LEU A 52 -12.53 -0.66 3.37
CA LEU A 52 -12.57 -1.26 2.04
C LEU A 52 -13.65 -0.55 1.21
N ASN A 53 -13.26 0.06 0.08
CA ASN A 53 -14.17 0.72 -0.84
C ASN A 53 -14.15 0.05 -2.21
N ALA A 54 -15.31 -0.44 -2.65
CA ALA A 54 -15.51 -0.83 -4.03
C ALA A 54 -15.48 0.41 -4.92
N TYR A 55 -14.77 0.33 -6.03
CA TYR A 55 -14.64 1.43 -6.97
C TYR A 55 -14.86 0.94 -8.41
N ASP A 56 -15.08 1.87 -9.33
CA ASP A 56 -15.42 1.58 -10.72
C ASP A 56 -14.36 0.70 -11.40
N ASP A 57 -14.77 -0.47 -11.90
CA ASP A 57 -13.90 -1.50 -12.49
C ASP A 57 -13.08 -0.99 -13.66
N TRP A 58 -13.69 -0.15 -14.51
CA TRP A 58 -13.03 0.40 -15.69
C TRP A 58 -11.79 1.25 -15.36
N THR A 59 -11.70 1.79 -14.15
CA THR A 59 -10.54 2.60 -13.72
C THR A 59 -9.30 1.73 -13.47
N PHE A 60 -9.49 0.45 -13.19
CA PHE A 60 -8.42 -0.53 -12.98
C PHE A 60 -7.96 -1.19 -14.29
N VAL A 61 -8.70 -1.00 -15.38
CA VAL A 61 -8.34 -1.54 -16.69
C VAL A 61 -7.05 -0.89 -17.18
N PRO A 62 -5.98 -1.68 -17.50
CA PRO A 62 -4.66 -1.11 -17.80
C PRO A 62 -4.67 -0.11 -18.95
N GLU A 63 -5.49 -0.33 -19.96
CA GLU A 63 -5.63 0.52 -21.14
C GLU A 63 -6.11 1.93 -20.77
N THR A 64 -7.06 2.02 -19.86
CA THR A 64 -7.57 3.30 -19.33
C THR A 64 -6.61 3.92 -18.32
N ALA A 65 -6.11 3.09 -17.42
CA ALA A 65 -5.21 3.51 -16.35
C ALA A 65 -3.91 4.14 -16.88
N VAL A 66 -3.36 3.59 -18.00
CA VAL A 66 -2.18 4.17 -18.67
C VAL A 66 -2.39 5.65 -19.01
N PHE A 67 -3.54 5.99 -19.58
CA PHE A 67 -3.83 7.39 -19.94
C PHE A 67 -3.89 8.29 -18.70
N THR A 68 -4.58 7.85 -17.66
CA THR A 68 -4.70 8.60 -16.41
C THR A 68 -3.33 8.87 -15.79
N VAL A 69 -2.46 7.85 -15.73
CA VAL A 69 -1.12 7.98 -15.15
C VAL A 69 -0.22 8.87 -16.02
N ARG A 70 -0.23 8.67 -17.35
CA ARG A 70 0.57 9.48 -18.29
C ARG A 70 0.16 10.96 -18.27
N ASP A 71 -1.14 11.22 -18.24
CA ASP A 71 -1.66 12.58 -18.19
C ASP A 71 -1.28 13.27 -16.89
N HIS A 72 -1.39 12.58 -15.75
CA HIS A 72 -1.02 13.13 -14.46
C HIS A 72 0.47 13.50 -14.38
N PHE A 73 1.36 12.62 -14.83
CA PHE A 73 2.82 12.84 -14.76
C PHE A 73 3.38 13.57 -16.00
N GLN A 74 2.54 13.89 -16.99
CA GLN A 74 2.92 14.55 -18.25
C GLN A 74 4.07 13.83 -18.97
N VAL A 75 3.98 12.51 -19.08
CA VAL A 75 5.00 11.64 -19.68
C VAL A 75 4.46 10.90 -20.90
N ALA A 76 5.33 10.63 -21.87
CA ALA A 76 4.96 9.87 -23.07
C ALA A 76 4.85 8.36 -22.80
N THR A 77 5.70 7.81 -21.93
CA THR A 77 5.73 6.38 -21.58
C THR A 77 5.89 6.20 -20.07
N LEU A 78 5.49 5.02 -19.58
CA LEU A 78 5.63 4.66 -18.17
C LEU A 78 6.90 3.85 -17.85
N ASP A 79 7.75 3.64 -18.85
CA ASP A 79 8.98 2.84 -18.71
C ASP A 79 9.93 3.43 -17.67
N GLY A 80 10.04 4.77 -17.63
CA GLY A 80 10.88 5.48 -16.66
C GLY A 80 10.47 5.31 -15.19
N PHE A 81 9.24 4.86 -14.95
CA PHE A 81 8.74 4.54 -13.60
C PHE A 81 8.91 3.06 -13.21
N GLY A 82 9.46 2.23 -14.11
CA GLY A 82 9.57 0.78 -13.90
C GLY A 82 8.26 0.03 -14.00
N LEU A 83 7.27 0.58 -14.72
CA LEU A 83 5.94 -0.01 -14.90
C LEU A 83 5.80 -0.81 -16.21
N ARG A 84 6.89 -0.98 -16.95
CA ARG A 84 6.91 -1.82 -18.15
C ARG A 84 6.48 -3.23 -17.79
N ASP A 85 5.59 -3.81 -18.59
CA ASP A 85 5.07 -5.18 -18.42
C ASP A 85 4.40 -5.45 -17.04
N ARG A 86 3.89 -4.41 -16.39
CA ARG A 86 3.21 -4.51 -15.08
C ARG A 86 1.77 -3.96 -15.13
N PRO A 87 0.86 -4.60 -15.89
CA PRO A 87 -0.50 -4.09 -16.09
C PRO A 87 -1.27 -3.91 -14.79
N ALA A 88 -1.13 -4.83 -13.84
CA ALA A 88 -1.81 -4.72 -12.54
C ALA A 88 -1.34 -3.51 -11.73
N ALA A 89 -0.05 -3.18 -11.77
CA ALA A 89 0.49 -2.00 -11.08
C ALA A 89 0.03 -0.69 -11.75
N VAL A 90 -0.04 -0.69 -13.08
CA VAL A 90 -0.59 0.44 -13.86
C VAL A 90 -2.07 0.64 -13.54
N GLY A 91 -2.88 -0.43 -13.53
CA GLY A 91 -4.29 -0.39 -13.16
C GLY A 91 -4.51 0.18 -11.77
N ALA A 92 -3.76 -0.33 -10.78
CA ALA A 92 -3.85 0.16 -9.40
C ALA A 92 -3.45 1.64 -9.26
N ALA A 93 -2.39 2.08 -9.95
CA ALA A 93 -1.94 3.47 -9.93
C ALA A 93 -2.96 4.42 -10.60
N GLY A 94 -3.51 4.02 -11.76
CA GLY A 94 -4.54 4.79 -12.47
C GLY A 94 -5.82 4.92 -11.65
N ALA A 95 -6.31 3.82 -11.09
CA ALA A 95 -7.49 3.84 -10.22
C ALA A 95 -7.27 4.72 -8.98
N ALA A 96 -6.11 4.64 -8.33
CA ALA A 96 -5.79 5.49 -7.18
C ALA A 96 -5.76 6.99 -7.54
N LEU A 97 -5.15 7.35 -8.67
CA LEU A 97 -5.14 8.74 -9.15
C LEU A 97 -6.55 9.21 -9.52
N HIS A 98 -7.32 8.40 -10.23
CA HIS A 98 -8.70 8.70 -10.58
C HIS A 98 -9.56 8.90 -9.33
N TYR A 99 -9.44 8.02 -8.36
CA TYR A 99 -10.15 8.12 -7.08
C TYR A 99 -9.81 9.42 -6.34
N LEU A 100 -8.53 9.78 -6.24
CA LEU A 100 -8.09 11.01 -5.59
C LEU A 100 -8.62 12.26 -6.28
N THR A 101 -8.55 12.31 -7.61
CA THR A 101 -8.86 13.52 -8.38
C THR A 101 -10.35 13.67 -8.68
N GLN A 102 -11.04 12.59 -9.05
CA GLN A 102 -12.44 12.62 -9.48
C GLN A 102 -13.43 12.32 -8.37
N HIS A 103 -13.10 11.41 -7.45
CA HIS A 103 -14.02 11.05 -6.37
C HIS A 103 -13.80 11.91 -5.12
N LEU A 104 -12.56 12.03 -4.66
CA LEU A 104 -12.24 12.85 -3.49
C LEU A 104 -12.01 14.33 -3.82
N HIS A 105 -12.01 14.71 -5.10
CA HIS A 105 -11.75 16.07 -5.58
C HIS A 105 -10.49 16.70 -4.95
N ARG A 106 -9.44 15.87 -4.75
CA ARG A 106 -8.16 16.33 -4.19
C ARG A 106 -7.22 16.74 -5.31
N ASP A 107 -6.55 17.86 -5.13
CA ASP A 107 -5.45 18.24 -6.00
C ASP A 107 -4.26 17.30 -5.76
N ALA A 108 -3.92 16.51 -6.77
CA ALA A 108 -2.82 15.54 -6.73
C ALA A 108 -1.51 16.10 -7.32
N LYS A 109 -1.40 17.41 -7.58
CA LYS A 109 -0.19 18.04 -8.17
C LYS A 109 1.09 17.87 -7.35
N ASN A 110 0.94 17.62 -6.04
CA ASN A 110 2.04 17.29 -5.16
C ASN A 110 2.63 15.90 -5.41
N LEU A 111 1.92 15.01 -6.12
CA LEU A 111 2.41 13.70 -6.52
C LEU A 111 3.22 13.84 -7.81
N THR A 112 4.48 14.25 -7.69
CA THR A 112 5.36 14.54 -8.83
C THR A 112 6.23 13.35 -9.24
N ARG A 113 6.29 12.30 -8.43
CA ARG A 113 7.17 11.14 -8.65
C ARG A 113 6.47 9.86 -8.28
N MET A 114 6.64 8.86 -9.13
CA MET A 114 6.25 7.48 -8.88
C MET A 114 7.48 6.58 -9.07
N THR A 115 7.62 5.57 -8.22
CA THR A 115 8.69 4.57 -8.32
C THR A 115 8.11 3.19 -8.10
N CYS A 116 8.48 2.27 -8.95
CA CYS A 116 8.20 0.85 -8.74
C CYS A 116 9.40 0.22 -8.03
N TYR A 117 9.13 -0.62 -7.04
CA TYR A 117 10.14 -1.41 -6.35
C TYR A 117 9.79 -2.89 -6.44
N GLU A 118 10.79 -3.74 -6.44
CA GLU A 118 10.59 -5.19 -6.42
C GLU A 118 10.69 -5.74 -4.99
N ARG A 119 9.92 -6.79 -4.73
CA ARG A 119 10.01 -7.46 -3.43
C ARG A 119 11.36 -8.12 -3.20
N SER A 120 12.04 -8.52 -4.28
CA SER A 120 13.39 -9.09 -4.29
C SER A 120 14.48 -8.12 -3.84
N ASP A 121 14.23 -6.81 -3.91
CA ASP A 121 15.17 -5.79 -3.45
C ASP A 121 15.28 -5.70 -1.93
N PHE A 122 14.32 -6.28 -1.23
CA PHE A 122 14.20 -6.20 0.22
C PHE A 122 14.19 -7.58 0.87
N LEU A 123 14.74 -7.65 2.07
CA LEU A 123 14.63 -8.82 2.90
C LEU A 123 13.14 -9.03 3.28
N ALA A 124 12.64 -10.24 3.01
CA ALA A 124 11.26 -10.59 3.32
C ALA A 124 11.13 -10.84 4.83
N LEU A 125 10.63 -9.85 5.56
CA LEU A 125 10.28 -9.96 6.97
C LEU A 125 8.77 -9.95 7.11
N ASP A 126 8.21 -10.96 7.74
CA ASP A 126 6.80 -10.98 8.09
C ASP A 126 6.53 -10.16 9.36
N HIS A 127 5.26 -9.91 9.64
CA HIS A 127 4.85 -9.12 10.80
C HIS A 127 5.25 -9.79 12.13
N THR A 128 5.18 -11.11 12.19
CA THR A 128 5.53 -11.89 13.38
C THR A 128 7.02 -11.77 13.69
N THR A 129 7.86 -11.90 12.66
CA THR A 129 9.31 -11.71 12.78
C THR A 129 9.66 -10.28 13.21
N LEU A 130 9.07 -9.25 12.59
CA LEU A 130 9.28 -7.84 12.99
C LEU A 130 8.92 -7.60 14.45
N ARG A 131 7.83 -8.23 14.92
CA ARG A 131 7.37 -8.12 16.30
C ARG A 131 8.29 -8.86 17.26
N HIS A 132 8.69 -10.10 16.94
CA HIS A 132 9.57 -10.90 17.81
C HIS A 132 10.98 -10.31 17.92
N LEU A 133 11.46 -9.66 16.87
CA LEU A 133 12.72 -8.91 16.88
C LEU A 133 12.61 -7.54 17.54
N GLU A 134 11.43 -7.18 18.02
CA GLU A 134 11.17 -5.86 18.65
C GLU A 134 11.65 -4.68 17.81
N ILE A 135 11.49 -4.78 16.48
CA ILE A 135 11.98 -3.76 15.55
C ILE A 135 11.24 -2.43 15.75
N LEU A 136 9.90 -2.47 15.79
CA LEU A 136 9.07 -1.26 15.84
C LEU A 136 8.59 -0.94 17.26
N GLU A 137 8.19 -1.95 17.99
CA GLU A 137 7.55 -1.83 19.30
C GLU A 137 8.07 -2.95 20.21
N PRO A 138 8.20 -2.70 21.51
CA PRO A 138 8.55 -3.75 22.46
C PRO A 138 7.50 -4.85 22.51
N LEU A 139 7.90 -6.07 22.79
CA LEU A 139 6.99 -7.20 22.94
C LEU A 139 6.13 -7.07 24.20
N HIS A 140 6.72 -6.56 25.27
CA HIS A 140 6.04 -6.32 26.54
C HIS A 140 5.38 -4.93 26.54
N ARG A 141 4.09 -4.87 26.88
CA ARG A 141 3.30 -3.62 26.87
C ARG A 141 3.81 -2.57 27.86
N ASP A 142 4.38 -3.01 28.96
CA ASP A 142 4.89 -2.15 30.02
C ASP A 142 6.35 -1.69 29.79
N ALA A 143 6.99 -2.19 28.72
CA ALA A 143 8.35 -1.81 28.40
C ALA A 143 8.39 -0.37 27.80
N PRO A 144 9.44 0.40 28.13
CA PRO A 144 9.62 1.71 27.53
C PRO A 144 9.80 1.62 26.01
N ARG A 145 9.35 2.63 25.26
CA ARG A 145 9.52 2.65 23.79
C ARG A 145 10.97 2.47 23.33
N THR A 146 11.92 2.84 24.16
CA THR A 146 13.36 2.65 23.95
C THR A 146 13.81 1.18 24.03
N ALA A 147 12.93 0.27 24.40
CA ALA A 147 13.23 -1.16 24.36
C ALA A 147 13.08 -1.76 22.93
N SER A 148 12.61 -0.98 21.95
CA SER A 148 12.58 -1.41 20.53
C SER A 148 13.75 -0.81 19.75
N LEU A 149 14.13 -1.46 18.64
CA LEU A 149 15.20 -0.98 17.77
C LEU A 149 14.87 0.44 17.23
N LEU A 150 13.65 0.65 16.74
CA LEU A 150 13.19 1.97 16.30
C LEU A 150 13.29 3.00 17.44
N GLY A 151 12.88 2.63 18.64
CA GLY A 151 12.92 3.53 19.80
C GLY A 151 14.32 3.98 20.17
N VAL A 152 15.32 3.10 20.09
CA VAL A 152 16.74 3.42 20.35
C VAL A 152 17.32 4.27 19.23
N MET A 153 17.04 3.94 17.97
CA MET A 153 17.64 4.59 16.79
C MET A 153 16.97 5.93 16.44
N ASN A 154 15.73 6.14 16.84
CA ASN A 154 14.99 7.32 16.44
C ASN A 154 15.48 8.60 17.13
N ARG A 155 16.40 9.27 16.45
CA ARG A 155 16.88 10.62 16.80
C ARG A 155 16.47 11.65 15.75
N THR A 156 15.45 11.36 14.99
CA THR A 156 14.98 12.24 13.92
C THR A 156 14.27 13.46 14.49
N VAL A 157 14.52 14.62 13.89
CA VAL A 157 13.90 15.89 14.29
C VAL A 157 12.55 16.10 13.58
N THR A 158 12.38 15.53 12.39
CA THR A 158 11.19 15.75 11.57
C THR A 158 10.31 14.49 11.48
N PRO A 159 8.97 14.64 11.36
CA PRO A 159 8.06 13.52 11.13
C PRO A 159 8.39 12.73 9.84
N MET A 160 8.89 13.41 8.80
CA MET A 160 9.32 12.78 7.56
C MET A 160 10.54 11.87 7.77
N GLY A 161 11.52 12.34 8.54
CA GLY A 161 12.69 11.55 8.93
C GLY A 161 12.29 10.32 9.73
N ALA A 162 11.39 10.47 10.69
CA ALA A 162 10.87 9.36 11.48
C ALA A 162 10.17 8.29 10.63
N ARG A 163 9.34 8.71 9.66
CA ARG A 163 8.71 7.80 8.69
C ARG A 163 9.76 7.08 7.85
N ARG A 164 10.74 7.80 7.34
CA ARG A 164 11.81 7.21 6.52
C ARG A 164 12.64 6.19 7.29
N LEU A 165 12.99 6.49 8.54
CA LEU A 165 13.69 5.55 9.42
C LEU A 165 12.85 4.28 9.65
N ARG A 166 11.56 4.43 9.92
CA ARG A 166 10.63 3.31 10.08
C ARG A 166 10.59 2.45 8.81
N ASP A 167 10.47 3.08 7.62
CA ASP A 167 10.47 2.36 6.33
C ASP A 167 11.75 1.56 6.14
N TRP A 168 12.90 2.12 6.47
CA TRP A 168 14.19 1.45 6.34
C TRP A 168 14.32 0.23 7.27
N LEU A 169 13.81 0.34 8.49
CA LEU A 169 13.83 -0.76 9.46
C LEU A 169 12.85 -1.89 9.11
N THR A 170 11.71 -1.55 8.52
CA THR A 170 10.71 -2.54 8.10
C THR A 170 11.00 -3.16 6.74
N GLN A 171 11.85 -2.51 5.94
CA GLN A 171 12.26 -2.94 4.61
C GLN A 171 13.78 -2.86 4.45
N PRO A 172 14.55 -3.68 5.15
CA PRO A 172 15.98 -3.72 4.97
C PRO A 172 16.30 -4.22 3.57
N LEU A 173 17.31 -3.61 2.93
CA LEU A 173 17.77 -4.02 1.62
C LEU A 173 18.37 -5.41 1.66
N ALA A 174 18.14 -6.20 0.61
CA ALA A 174 18.70 -7.55 0.46
C ALA A 174 20.00 -7.60 -0.32
N ARG A 175 20.31 -6.56 -1.11
CA ARG A 175 21.49 -6.52 -1.99
C ARG A 175 22.63 -5.70 -1.37
N VAL A 176 23.81 -6.25 -1.36
CA VAL A 176 25.02 -5.62 -0.76
C VAL A 176 25.31 -4.27 -1.41
N ASP A 177 25.29 -4.18 -2.73
CA ASP A 177 25.56 -2.93 -3.45
C ASP A 177 24.62 -1.81 -3.04
N ALA A 178 23.33 -2.13 -2.89
CA ALA A 178 22.30 -1.18 -2.48
C ALA A 178 22.44 -0.78 -0.99
N ILE A 179 22.92 -1.70 -0.14
CA ILE A 179 23.22 -1.42 1.28
C ILE A 179 24.40 -0.46 1.38
N GLN A 180 25.45 -0.69 0.61
CA GLN A 180 26.65 0.17 0.62
C GLN A 180 26.38 1.57 0.05
N ALA A 181 25.43 1.67 -0.90
CA ALA A 181 25.04 2.95 -1.50
C ALA A 181 24.08 3.79 -0.63
N ARG A 182 23.53 3.23 0.45
CA ARG A 182 22.59 3.90 1.36
C ARG A 182 23.32 4.63 2.47
#